data_b30790f1ac43e75b1a4531fa1fae9c23
#
_entry.id   b30790f1ac43e75b1a4531fa1fae9c23
#
_cell.length_a   1.000
_cell.length_b   1.000
_cell.length_c   1.000
_cell.angle_alpha   90.00
_cell.angle_beta   90.00
_cell.angle_gamma   90.00
#
_symmetry.space_group_name_H-M   'P 1'
#
loop_
_entity.id
_entity.type
_entity.pdbx_description
1 polymer ?
#
loop_
_entity_poly.entity_id
_entity_poly.type
_entity_poly.pdbx_seq_one_letter_code
_entity_poly.pdbx_strand_id
1 'polypeptide(L)'
;MVSTKNRHIHDFDFDIESYQKLKHKYEPSNICEMPVKWHKAKDFNLYDDKGNKWIDLTSGIFVTNSGHSNPLINQAIKNQVDDELTFGYQYNTDIRIKFIEKLLEISPSHFNKVVLLNSGSEATDASYRLIKLWAKKNRKRYIV
;
A
#
# COMPACT_ATOMS: atom_id res chain seq x y z
N MET A 1 -30.46 21.39 8.01
CA MET A 1 -30.24 19.95 7.82
C MET A 1 -29.78 19.73 6.37
N VAL A 2 -28.49 19.58 6.13
CA VAL A 2 -27.97 19.30 4.79
C VAL A 2 -28.05 17.79 4.61
N SER A 3 -28.91 17.33 3.70
CA SER A 3 -28.99 15.91 3.32
C SER A 3 -27.65 15.49 2.71
N THR A 4 -26.85 14.80 3.47
CA THR A 4 -25.70 14.05 2.94
C THR A 4 -26.25 12.83 2.20
N LYS A 5 -26.60 13.02 0.92
CA LYS A 5 -26.71 11.87 0.02
C LYS A 5 -25.35 11.19 0.01
N ASN A 6 -25.27 9.95 0.45
CA ASN A 6 -24.12 9.08 0.26
C ASN A 6 -23.82 8.99 -1.24
N ARG A 7 -22.98 9.89 -1.73
CA ARG A 7 -22.38 9.74 -3.05
C ARG A 7 -21.33 8.65 -2.92
N HIS A 8 -21.62 7.48 -3.41
CA HIS A 8 -20.58 6.47 -3.60
C HIS A 8 -19.52 7.04 -4.55
N ILE A 9 -18.26 6.74 -4.27
CA ILE A 9 -17.09 7.17 -5.10
C ILE A 9 -17.28 6.76 -6.58
N HIS A 10 -18.18 5.85 -6.87
CA HIS A 10 -18.53 5.35 -8.21
C HIS A 10 -19.46 6.25 -9.03
N ASP A 11 -19.99 7.35 -8.46
CA ASP A 11 -20.94 8.26 -9.16
C ASP A 11 -20.23 9.28 -10.07
N PHE A 12 -18.91 9.18 -10.26
CA PHE A 12 -18.18 10.00 -11.22
C PHE A 12 -18.17 9.33 -12.58
N ASP A 13 -19.10 9.75 -13.43
CA ASP A 13 -19.23 9.27 -14.81
C ASP A 13 -18.24 10.00 -15.73
N PHE A 14 -16.92 9.77 -15.50
CA PHE A 14 -15.89 10.23 -16.39
C PHE A 14 -15.58 9.15 -17.44
N ASP A 15 -15.73 9.50 -18.72
CA ASP A 15 -15.17 8.68 -19.78
C ASP A 15 -13.63 8.67 -19.73
N ILE A 16 -13.01 7.68 -20.37
CA ILE A 16 -11.55 7.49 -20.31
C ILE A 16 -10.78 8.68 -20.90
N GLU A 17 -11.31 9.36 -21.92
CA GLU A 17 -10.65 10.50 -22.55
C GLU A 17 -10.65 11.72 -21.62
N SER A 18 -11.77 12.00 -20.98
CA SER A 18 -11.89 13.05 -19.95
C SER A 18 -10.96 12.78 -18.78
N TYR A 19 -10.88 11.53 -18.32
CA TYR A 19 -9.94 11.13 -17.28
C TYR A 19 -8.49 11.35 -17.69
N GLN A 20 -8.09 10.90 -18.88
CA GLN A 20 -6.73 11.10 -19.39
C GLN A 20 -6.38 12.57 -19.54
N LYS A 21 -7.28 13.42 -20.05
CA LYS A 21 -7.08 14.87 -20.14
C LYS A 21 -6.86 15.50 -18.76
N LEU A 22 -7.63 15.12 -17.76
CA LEU A 22 -7.45 15.59 -16.38
C LEU A 22 -6.12 15.12 -15.80
N LYS A 23 -5.77 13.88 -16.01
CA LYS A 23 -4.50 13.31 -15.57
C LYS A 23 -3.31 14.04 -16.19
N HIS A 24 -3.28 14.18 -17.50
CA HIS A 24 -2.23 14.93 -18.20
C HIS A 24 -2.12 16.40 -17.76
N LYS A 25 -3.22 16.99 -17.32
CA LYS A 25 -3.22 18.37 -16.82
C LYS A 25 -2.58 18.51 -15.45
N TYR A 26 -2.74 17.51 -14.57
CA TYR A 26 -2.39 17.62 -13.16
C TYR A 26 -1.29 16.68 -12.70
N GLU A 27 -0.97 15.62 -13.45
CA GLU A 27 0.08 14.66 -13.13
C GLU A 27 1.20 14.69 -14.17
N PRO A 28 2.47 14.53 -13.74
CA PRO A 28 3.58 14.36 -14.68
C PRO A 28 3.41 13.08 -15.49
N SER A 29 3.50 13.16 -16.82
CA SER A 29 3.28 12.04 -17.75
C SER A 29 4.52 11.19 -18.00
N ASN A 30 5.17 10.68 -16.98
CA ASN A 30 6.37 9.85 -17.10
C ASN A 30 6.13 8.36 -16.83
N ILE A 31 4.89 7.95 -16.72
CA ILE A 31 4.50 6.52 -16.53
C ILE A 31 3.77 6.07 -17.79
N CYS A 32 4.15 4.88 -18.30
CA CYS A 32 3.44 4.23 -19.41
C CYS A 32 1.98 3.97 -18.98
N GLU A 33 1.06 4.70 -19.58
CA GLU A 33 -0.35 4.64 -19.23
C GLU A 33 -1.07 3.61 -20.08
N MET A 34 -1.68 2.64 -19.42
CA MET A 34 -2.65 1.79 -20.09
C MET A 34 -3.97 2.56 -20.21
N PRO A 35 -4.59 2.63 -21.39
CA PRO A 35 -5.86 3.32 -21.62
C PRO A 35 -7.03 2.49 -21.08
N VAL A 36 -6.96 2.09 -19.82
CA VAL A 36 -7.93 1.24 -19.13
C VAL A 36 -8.31 1.87 -17.82
N LYS A 37 -9.62 2.05 -17.60
CA LYS A 37 -10.16 2.52 -16.34
C LYS A 37 -10.54 1.31 -15.47
N TRP A 38 -9.77 1.04 -14.44
CA TRP A 38 -10.05 -0.03 -13.50
C TRP A 38 -11.26 0.31 -12.63
N HIS A 39 -12.17 -0.65 -12.48
CA HIS A 39 -13.39 -0.50 -11.71
C HIS A 39 -13.39 -1.35 -10.44
N LYS A 40 -12.99 -2.60 -10.52
CA LYS A 40 -12.92 -3.52 -9.39
C LYS A 40 -11.85 -4.58 -9.58
N ALA A 41 -11.46 -5.22 -8.47
CA ALA A 41 -10.53 -6.33 -8.49
C ALA A 41 -10.94 -7.42 -7.50
N LYS A 42 -10.65 -8.68 -7.84
CA LYS A 42 -10.87 -9.83 -6.97
C LYS A 42 -9.86 -10.93 -7.30
N ASP A 43 -9.24 -11.48 -6.29
CA ASP A 43 -8.18 -12.48 -6.40
C ASP A 43 -7.04 -11.98 -7.30
N PHE A 44 -6.78 -12.62 -8.43
CA PHE A 44 -5.82 -12.20 -9.45
C PHE A 44 -6.47 -11.52 -10.66
N ASN A 45 -7.74 -11.13 -10.57
CA ASN A 45 -8.49 -10.54 -11.67
C ASN A 45 -8.77 -9.06 -11.43
N LEU A 46 -8.53 -8.26 -12.47
CA LEU A 46 -8.98 -6.88 -12.57
C LEU A 46 -10.16 -6.80 -13.53
N TYR A 47 -11.03 -5.86 -13.31
CA TYR A 47 -12.17 -5.58 -14.19
C TYR A 47 -12.18 -4.09 -14.50
N ASP A 48 -12.32 -3.77 -15.78
CA ASP A 48 -12.49 -2.38 -16.21
C ASP A 48 -13.94 -1.90 -16.09
N ASP A 49 -14.16 -0.63 -16.39
CA ASP A 49 -15.49 -0.01 -16.37
C ASP A 49 -16.44 -0.54 -17.46
N LYS A 50 -15.90 -1.23 -18.47
CA LYS A 50 -16.67 -1.88 -19.53
C LYS A 50 -17.02 -3.34 -19.21
N GLY A 51 -16.55 -3.85 -18.06
CA GLY A 51 -16.78 -5.21 -17.62
C GLY A 51 -15.81 -6.23 -18.19
N ASN A 52 -14.77 -5.82 -18.93
CA ASN A 52 -13.74 -6.73 -19.41
C ASN A 52 -12.90 -7.24 -18.22
N LYS A 53 -12.49 -8.49 -18.32
CA LYS A 53 -11.67 -9.17 -17.31
C LYS A 53 -10.22 -9.22 -17.76
N TRP A 54 -9.33 -8.84 -16.86
CA TRP A 54 -7.88 -8.84 -17.04
C TRP A 54 -7.21 -9.67 -15.94
N ILE A 55 -6.07 -10.29 -16.25
CA ILE A 55 -5.26 -11.00 -15.25
C ILE A 55 -4.17 -10.07 -14.77
N ASP A 56 -4.10 -9.86 -13.45
CA ASP A 56 -3.03 -9.09 -12.81
C ASP A 56 -1.84 -10.01 -12.52
N LEU A 57 -0.78 -9.86 -13.31
CA LEU A 57 0.49 -10.57 -13.12
C LEU A 57 1.50 -9.78 -12.27
N THR A 58 1.14 -8.58 -11.85
CA THR A 58 2.03 -7.68 -11.11
C THR A 58 1.69 -7.57 -9.62
N SER A 59 0.48 -7.97 -9.24
CA SER A 59 -0.05 -7.81 -7.87
C SER A 59 0.11 -6.38 -7.35
N GLY A 60 -0.06 -5.37 -8.22
CA GLY A 60 0.16 -3.96 -7.85
C GLY A 60 1.59 -3.67 -7.38
N ILE A 61 2.59 -4.26 -8.04
CA ILE A 61 4.01 -4.25 -7.65
C ILE A 61 4.18 -4.91 -6.26
N PHE A 62 3.70 -6.17 -6.16
CA PHE A 62 3.81 -7.04 -4.99
C PHE A 62 3.05 -6.61 -3.73
N VAL A 63 2.07 -5.73 -3.85
CA VAL A 63 1.27 -5.25 -2.71
C VAL A 63 0.07 -6.16 -2.42
N THR A 64 -0.50 -6.79 -3.45
CA THR A 64 -1.70 -7.62 -3.35
C THR A 64 -1.42 -9.11 -3.52
N ASN A 65 -0.29 -9.59 -2.99
CA ASN A 65 0.15 -11.00 -3.13
C ASN A 65 -0.82 -12.01 -2.54
N SER A 66 -1.66 -11.61 -1.59
CA SER A 66 -2.74 -12.44 -1.02
C SER A 66 -4.04 -12.42 -1.84
N GLY A 67 -4.01 -11.80 -3.00
CA GLY A 67 -5.16 -11.56 -3.87
C GLY A 67 -5.89 -10.25 -3.57
N HIS A 68 -6.41 -9.64 -4.62
CA HIS A 68 -7.27 -8.46 -4.50
C HIS A 68 -8.54 -8.79 -3.72
N SER A 69 -8.98 -7.86 -2.89
CA SER A 69 -10.20 -7.99 -2.09
C SER A 69 -10.26 -9.26 -1.24
N ASN A 70 -9.10 -9.71 -0.72
CA ASN A 70 -9.04 -10.87 0.15
C ASN A 70 -10.00 -10.69 1.33
N PRO A 71 -10.95 -11.62 1.56
CA PRO A 71 -12.00 -11.45 2.55
C PRO A 71 -11.47 -11.36 3.98
N LEU A 72 -10.38 -12.06 4.32
CA LEU A 72 -9.79 -12.01 5.65
C LEU A 72 -9.14 -10.66 5.92
N ILE A 73 -8.43 -10.10 4.94
CA ILE A 73 -7.82 -8.76 5.05
C ILE A 73 -8.91 -7.70 5.14
N ASN A 74 -9.91 -7.76 4.25
CA ASN A 74 -11.02 -6.83 4.28
C ASN A 74 -11.76 -6.84 5.63
N GLN A 75 -11.97 -8.03 6.22
CA GLN A 75 -12.61 -8.15 7.52
C GLN A 75 -11.73 -7.56 8.63
N ALA A 76 -10.42 -7.84 8.61
CA ALA A 76 -9.49 -7.28 9.59
C ALA A 76 -9.46 -5.74 9.55
N ILE A 77 -9.47 -5.15 8.34
CA ILE A 77 -9.53 -3.69 8.18
C ILE A 77 -10.85 -3.13 8.73
N LYS A 78 -11.98 -3.77 8.42
CA LYS A 78 -13.29 -3.34 8.94
C LYS A 78 -13.34 -3.39 10.46
N ASN A 79 -12.89 -4.49 11.06
CA ASN A 79 -12.84 -4.62 12.51
C ASN A 79 -12.00 -3.50 13.14
N GLN A 80 -10.82 -3.19 12.56
CA GLN A 80 -9.96 -2.13 13.09
C GLN A 80 -10.60 -0.74 12.97
N VAL A 81 -11.40 -0.49 11.93
CA VAL A 81 -12.18 0.75 11.81
C VAL A 81 -13.30 0.80 12.84
N ASP A 82 -13.99 -0.32 13.05
CA ASP A 82 -15.08 -0.44 14.03
C ASP A 82 -14.57 -0.29 15.48
N ASP A 83 -13.32 -0.67 15.74
CA ASP A 83 -12.62 -0.45 17.03
C ASP A 83 -12.23 1.02 17.28
N GLU A 84 -12.53 1.94 16.33
CA GLU A 84 -12.31 3.39 16.40
C GLU A 84 -10.83 3.83 16.61
N LEU A 85 -9.86 2.92 16.45
CA LEU A 85 -8.43 3.18 16.60
C LEU A 85 -7.66 2.93 15.30
N THR A 86 -7.75 3.85 14.35
CA THR A 86 -7.11 3.74 13.03
C THR A 86 -5.73 4.40 12.93
N PHE A 87 -5.38 5.26 13.89
CA PHE A 87 -4.11 5.98 13.92
C PHE A 87 -3.35 5.74 15.21
N GLY A 88 -2.11 5.28 15.11
CA GLY A 88 -1.29 4.97 16.26
C GLY A 88 0.15 5.51 16.17
N TYR A 89 0.36 6.69 15.58
CA TYR A 89 1.68 7.23 15.23
C TYR A 89 2.80 6.96 16.27
N GLN A 90 2.74 7.59 17.43
CA GLN A 90 3.74 7.42 18.51
C GLN A 90 3.25 6.52 19.65
N TYR A 91 2.00 6.13 19.61
CA TYR A 91 1.38 5.36 20.68
C TYR A 91 1.51 3.85 20.43
N ASN A 92 1.67 3.11 21.52
CA ASN A 92 1.61 1.67 21.46
C ASN A 92 0.17 1.24 21.27
N THR A 93 -0.06 0.38 20.27
CA THR A 93 -1.34 -0.25 20.01
C THR A 93 -1.16 -1.77 19.98
N ASP A 94 -2.15 -2.51 20.42
CA ASP A 94 -2.10 -3.96 20.45
C ASP A 94 -1.85 -4.56 19.06
N ILE A 95 -2.48 -3.99 18.03
CA ILE A 95 -2.30 -4.47 16.66
C ILE A 95 -0.85 -4.27 16.17
N ARG A 96 -0.21 -3.16 16.55
CA ARG A 96 1.19 -2.90 16.22
C ARG A 96 2.13 -3.89 16.90
N ILE A 97 1.90 -4.17 18.18
CA ILE A 97 2.73 -5.12 18.96
C ILE A 97 2.59 -6.52 18.37
N LYS A 98 1.37 -7.00 18.16
CA LYS A 98 1.10 -8.30 17.54
C LYS A 98 1.72 -8.44 16.16
N PHE A 99 1.71 -7.37 15.36
CA PHE A 99 2.34 -7.36 14.04
C PHE A 99 3.86 -7.50 14.14
N ILE A 100 4.51 -6.77 15.05
CA ILE A 100 5.97 -6.85 15.28
C ILE A 100 6.35 -8.25 15.76
N GLU A 101 5.62 -8.81 16.73
CA GLU A 101 5.83 -10.17 17.22
C GLU A 101 5.73 -11.19 16.09
N LYS A 102 4.71 -11.09 15.25
CA LYS A 102 4.53 -11.98 14.10
C LYS A 102 5.64 -11.84 13.05
N LEU A 103 6.10 -10.63 12.78
CA LEU A 103 7.24 -10.42 11.91
C LEU A 103 8.53 -11.07 12.45
N LEU A 104 8.81 -10.92 13.75
CA LEU A 104 9.99 -11.52 14.36
C LEU A 104 9.89 -13.05 14.39
N GLU A 105 8.70 -13.61 14.65
CA GLU A 105 8.46 -15.07 14.63
C GLU A 105 8.82 -15.71 13.29
N ILE A 106 8.44 -15.07 12.17
CA ILE A 106 8.68 -15.58 10.81
C ILE A 106 10.04 -15.16 10.23
N SER A 107 10.79 -14.31 10.92
CA SER A 107 12.10 -13.82 10.50
C SER A 107 13.22 -14.74 10.96
N PRO A 108 14.38 -14.75 10.27
CA PRO A 108 15.57 -15.44 10.79
C PRO A 108 15.94 -14.97 12.20
N SER A 109 16.42 -15.88 13.05
CA SER A 109 16.65 -15.67 14.49
C SER A 109 17.63 -14.54 14.85
N HIS A 110 18.47 -14.10 13.91
CA HIS A 110 19.36 -12.97 14.12
C HIS A 110 18.68 -11.61 14.00
N PHE A 111 17.46 -11.53 13.47
CA PHE A 111 16.66 -10.32 13.48
C PHE A 111 15.87 -10.24 14.80
N ASN A 112 16.12 -9.18 15.57
CA ASN A 112 15.49 -8.97 16.87
C ASN A 112 14.92 -7.56 17.06
N LYS A 113 14.93 -6.75 16.01
CA LYS A 113 14.42 -5.40 15.98
C LYS A 113 13.65 -5.15 14.68
N VAL A 114 12.55 -4.41 14.78
CA VAL A 114 11.72 -4.02 13.64
C VAL A 114 11.54 -2.51 13.66
N VAL A 115 11.72 -1.88 12.50
CA VAL A 115 11.37 -0.48 12.26
C VAL A 115 10.30 -0.45 11.17
N LEU A 116 9.14 0.10 11.50
CA LEU A 116 8.02 0.24 10.57
C LEU A 116 8.04 1.61 9.92
N LEU A 117 7.93 1.64 8.59
CA LEU A 117 7.93 2.84 7.76
C LEU A 117 6.80 2.72 6.73
N ASN A 118 6.43 3.84 6.10
CA ASN A 118 5.24 3.89 5.24
C ASN A 118 5.47 3.32 3.83
N SER A 119 6.71 3.28 3.36
CA SER A 119 7.02 2.81 2.01
C SER A 119 8.33 2.04 1.95
N GLY A 120 8.49 1.24 0.89
CA GLY A 120 9.74 0.53 0.60
C GLY A 120 10.93 1.47 0.39
N SER A 121 10.69 2.64 -0.24
CA SER A 121 11.73 3.67 -0.44
C SER A 121 12.21 4.24 0.88
N GLU A 122 11.31 4.54 1.81
CA GLU A 122 11.68 4.98 3.16
C GLU A 122 12.44 3.90 3.94
N ALA A 123 12.03 2.63 3.81
CA ALA A 123 12.72 1.52 4.44
C ALA A 123 14.14 1.36 3.90
N THR A 124 14.34 1.51 2.60
CA THR A 124 15.65 1.48 1.95
C THR A 124 16.52 2.64 2.41
N ASP A 125 16.00 3.87 2.43
CA ASP A 125 16.73 5.06 2.91
C ASP A 125 17.14 4.91 4.38
N ALA A 126 16.23 4.46 5.23
CA ALA A 126 16.52 4.20 6.64
C ALA A 126 17.62 3.14 6.81
N SER A 127 17.56 2.05 6.06
CA SER A 127 18.58 1.00 6.07
C SER A 127 19.95 1.54 5.66
N TYR A 128 19.99 2.35 4.60
CA TYR A 128 21.22 2.98 4.14
C TYR A 128 21.80 3.93 5.20
N ARG A 129 20.97 4.75 5.86
CA ARG A 129 21.41 5.63 6.94
C ARG A 129 21.97 4.84 8.14
N LEU A 130 21.30 3.75 8.52
CA LEU A 130 21.79 2.88 9.61
C LEU A 130 23.14 2.25 9.27
N ILE A 131 23.31 1.75 8.05
CA ILE A 131 24.59 1.21 7.57
C ILE A 131 25.69 2.27 7.64
N LYS A 132 25.43 3.49 7.18
CA LYS A 132 26.40 4.60 7.24
C LYS A 132 26.80 4.96 8.67
N LEU A 133 25.82 5.02 9.58
CA LEU A 133 26.09 5.30 11.00
C LEU A 133 26.93 4.20 11.63
N TRP A 134 26.59 2.95 11.39
CA TRP A 134 27.36 1.81 11.87
C TRP A 134 28.77 1.79 11.28
N ALA A 135 28.90 2.07 9.99
CA ALA A 135 30.19 2.17 9.31
C ALA A 135 31.09 3.22 9.93
N LYS A 136 30.56 4.42 10.14
CA LYS A 136 31.27 5.52 10.79
C LYS A 136 31.75 5.12 12.19
N LYS A 137 30.86 4.52 12.99
CA LYS A 137 31.19 4.05 14.34
C LYS A 137 32.30 3.01 14.36
N ASN A 138 32.31 2.10 13.38
CA ASN A 138 33.26 1.00 13.29
C ASN A 138 34.48 1.31 12.37
N ARG A 139 34.66 2.56 11.95
CA ARG A 139 35.72 3.02 11.05
C ARG A 139 35.86 2.19 9.77
N LYS A 140 34.72 1.73 9.25
CA LYS A 140 34.64 0.94 8.02
C LYS A 140 34.25 1.81 6.84
N ARG A 141 34.80 1.53 5.67
CA ARG A 141 34.37 2.13 4.41
C ARG A 141 33.52 1.10 3.66
N TYR A 142 32.41 1.56 3.12
CA TYR A 142 31.52 0.73 2.31
C TYR A 142 31.48 1.24 0.90
N ILE A 143 31.49 0.31 0.00
CA ILE A 143 31.09 0.52 -1.39
C ILE A 143 29.75 -0.20 -1.49
N VAL A 144 28.72 0.56 -1.81
CA VAL A 144 27.39 0.02 -2.11
C VAL A 144 27.21 0.13 -3.60
#